data_94639f5a71b28c0ff5703d3f78bf5ac8
#
_entry.id   94639f5a71b28c0ff5703d3f78bf5ac8
#
_cell.length_a   1.000
_cell.length_b   1.000
_cell.length_c   1.000
_cell.angle_alpha   90.00
_cell.angle_beta   90.00
_cell.angle_gamma   90.00
#
_symmetry.space_group_name_H-M   'P 1'
#
loop_
_entity.id
_entity.type
_entity.pdbx_description
1 polymer ?
#
loop_
_entity_poly.entity_id
_entity_poly.type
_entity_poly.pdbx_seq_one_letter_code
_entity_poly.pdbx_strand_id
1 'polypeptide(L)'
;MIVVNAVIESTAEDIAALKDAIGTMETASRAEEGCQDYTFSVELNNPGVLRITEKWNSVEDLKAHFGEPHMATFQAAMADHAPASLDVKFYEVQEIQPL
;
A
#
# COMPACT_ATOMS: atom_id res chain seq x y z
N MET A 1 3.75 15.18 7.65
CA MET A 1 3.83 14.05 6.72
C MET A 1 3.17 12.84 7.35
N ILE A 2 2.43 12.09 6.56
CA ILE A 2 1.76 10.87 7.00
C ILE A 2 2.49 9.69 6.40
N VAL A 3 2.81 8.69 7.23
CA VAL A 3 3.35 7.41 6.78
C VAL A 3 2.33 6.33 7.08
N VAL A 4 2.07 5.48 6.10
CA VAL A 4 1.22 4.30 6.24
C VAL A 4 2.09 3.07 6.06
N ASN A 5 1.98 2.14 7.01
CA ASN A 5 2.60 0.83 6.91
C ASN A 5 1.52 -0.24 6.99
N ALA A 6 1.45 -1.07 5.97
CA ALA A 6 0.56 -2.22 5.96
C ALA A 6 1.38 -3.51 5.89
N VAL A 7 0.90 -4.53 6.59
CA VAL A 7 1.42 -5.89 6.52
C VAL A 7 0.27 -6.80 6.13
N ILE A 8 0.44 -7.52 5.04
CA ILE A 8 -0.58 -8.40 4.48
C ILE A 8 -0.03 -9.82 4.50
N GLU A 9 -0.60 -10.67 5.32
CA GLU A 9 -0.25 -12.09 5.35
C GLU A 9 -1.09 -12.83 4.31
N SER A 10 -0.43 -13.30 3.28
CA SER A 10 -1.03 -13.95 2.11
C SER A 10 -0.25 -15.23 1.78
N THR A 11 -0.19 -15.56 0.51
CA THR A 11 0.64 -16.64 -0.04
C THR A 11 1.39 -16.12 -1.24
N ALA A 12 2.52 -16.77 -1.56
CA ALA A 12 3.28 -16.41 -2.76
C ALA A 12 2.42 -16.53 -4.03
N GLU A 13 1.53 -17.50 -4.09
CA GLU A 13 0.60 -17.69 -5.21
C GLU A 13 -0.37 -16.52 -5.38
N ASP A 14 -1.02 -16.11 -4.30
CA ASP A 14 -1.98 -15.01 -4.33
C ASP A 14 -1.28 -13.68 -4.64
N ILE A 15 -0.10 -13.46 -4.09
CA ILE A 15 0.69 -12.27 -4.38
C ILE A 15 1.07 -12.22 -5.87
N ALA A 16 1.49 -13.36 -6.44
CA ALA A 16 1.79 -13.45 -7.87
C ALA A 16 0.54 -13.15 -8.73
N ALA A 17 -0.61 -13.64 -8.32
CA ALA A 17 -1.88 -13.39 -9.00
C ALA A 17 -2.30 -11.90 -8.93
N LEU A 18 -1.88 -11.18 -7.89
CA LEU A 18 -2.17 -9.76 -7.70
C LEU A 18 -1.16 -8.83 -8.37
N LYS A 19 -0.12 -9.35 -9.01
CA LYS A 19 0.99 -8.54 -9.53
C LYS A 19 0.54 -7.38 -10.42
N ASP A 20 -0.37 -7.63 -11.35
CA ASP A 20 -0.85 -6.59 -12.27
C ASP A 20 -1.72 -5.56 -11.54
N ALA A 21 -2.57 -6.02 -10.64
CA ALA A 21 -3.40 -5.12 -9.81
C ALA A 21 -2.52 -4.24 -8.91
N ILE A 22 -1.45 -4.81 -8.34
CA ILE A 22 -0.47 -4.08 -7.53
C ILE A 22 0.23 -3.02 -8.38
N GLY A 23 0.70 -3.36 -9.57
CA GLY A 23 1.38 -2.42 -10.46
C GLY A 23 0.48 -1.25 -10.86
N THR A 24 -0.79 -1.52 -11.17
CA THR A 24 -1.78 -0.50 -11.47
C THR A 24 -2.02 0.41 -10.27
N MET A 25 -2.16 -0.17 -9.08
CA MET A 25 -2.38 0.58 -7.85
C MET A 25 -1.19 1.49 -7.51
N GLU A 26 0.04 0.99 -7.66
CA GLU A 26 1.24 1.79 -7.45
C GLU A 26 1.30 2.99 -8.42
N THR A 27 1.11 2.73 -9.70
CA THR A 27 1.19 3.77 -10.73
C THR A 27 0.14 4.86 -10.50
N ALA A 28 -1.11 4.46 -10.27
CA ALA A 28 -2.20 5.39 -10.06
C ALA A 28 -2.06 6.18 -8.76
N SER A 29 -1.64 5.52 -7.67
CA SER A 29 -1.47 6.17 -6.37
C SER A 29 -0.31 7.17 -6.38
N ARG A 30 0.80 6.82 -7.03
CA ARG A 30 1.96 7.72 -7.17
C ARG A 30 1.64 8.98 -7.96
N ALA A 31 0.64 8.95 -8.82
CA ALA A 31 0.18 10.10 -9.59
C ALA A 31 -0.77 11.02 -8.82
N GLU A 32 -1.26 10.60 -7.66
CA GLU A 32 -2.16 11.41 -6.83
C GLU A 32 -1.43 12.59 -6.22
N GLU A 33 -2.15 13.71 -6.09
CA GLU A 33 -1.62 14.90 -5.40
C GLU A 33 -1.29 14.56 -3.96
N GLY A 34 -0.11 14.96 -3.51
CA GLY A 34 0.34 14.75 -2.14
C GLY A 34 0.93 13.39 -1.85
N CYS A 35 0.96 12.48 -2.82
CA CYS A 35 1.62 11.18 -2.65
C CYS A 35 3.13 11.32 -2.86
N GLN A 36 3.90 11.01 -1.82
CA GLN A 36 5.37 11.05 -1.87
C GLN A 36 5.96 9.67 -2.18
N ASP A 37 5.31 8.60 -1.73
CA ASP A 37 5.73 7.23 -1.93
C ASP A 37 4.52 6.31 -1.83
N TYR A 38 4.48 5.30 -2.67
CA TYR A 38 3.49 4.24 -2.62
C TYR A 38 4.13 2.98 -3.19
N THR A 39 4.57 2.08 -2.31
CA THR A 39 5.39 0.95 -2.72
C THR A 39 4.92 -0.32 -2.04
N PHE A 40 4.68 -1.35 -2.84
CA PHE A 40 4.49 -2.72 -2.36
C PHE A 40 5.83 -3.43 -2.39
N SER A 41 6.07 -4.24 -1.36
CA SER A 41 7.26 -5.09 -1.30
C SER A 41 6.92 -6.43 -0.69
N VAL A 42 7.70 -7.44 -1.02
CA VAL A 42 7.58 -8.79 -0.46
C VAL A 42 8.74 -9.01 0.49
N GLU A 43 8.49 -9.62 1.64
CA GLU A 43 9.57 -9.94 2.57
C GLU A 43 10.55 -10.92 1.91
N LEU A 44 11.83 -10.61 2.00
CA LEU A 44 12.88 -11.41 1.37
C LEU A 44 12.89 -12.86 1.85
N ASN A 45 12.65 -13.07 3.14
CA ASN A 45 12.70 -14.40 3.75
C ASN A 45 11.32 -15.01 3.98
N ASN A 46 10.25 -14.33 3.54
CA ASN A 46 8.89 -14.86 3.64
C ASN A 46 8.05 -14.36 2.46
N PRO A 47 8.08 -15.08 1.32
CA PRO A 47 7.42 -14.61 0.10
C PRO A 47 5.89 -14.58 0.16
N GLY A 48 5.30 -15.06 1.24
CA GLY A 48 3.86 -14.95 1.50
C GLY A 48 3.46 -13.66 2.21
N VAL A 49 4.40 -12.81 2.60
CA VAL A 49 4.11 -11.53 3.27
C VAL A 49 4.34 -10.36 2.32
N LEU A 50 3.27 -9.59 2.11
CA LEU A 50 3.26 -8.38 1.29
C LEU A 50 3.20 -7.18 2.22
N ARG A 51 4.01 -6.18 1.96
CA ARG A 51 4.04 -4.92 2.71
C ARG A 51 3.74 -3.75 1.81
N ILE A 52 3.07 -2.74 2.36
CA ILE A 52 2.85 -1.48 1.67
C ILE A 52 3.47 -0.37 2.51
N THR A 53 4.28 0.47 1.89
CA THR A 53 4.76 1.72 2.46
C THR A 53 4.18 2.88 1.67
N GLU A 54 3.53 3.80 2.37
CA GLU A 54 2.94 5.00 1.76
C GLU A 54 3.44 6.23 2.51
N LYS A 55 3.64 7.32 1.77
CA LYS A 55 3.94 8.63 2.35
C LYS A 55 3.08 9.68 1.67
N TRP A 56 2.42 10.50 2.49
CA TRP A 56 1.50 11.54 2.04
C TRP A 56 1.86 12.87 2.69
N ASN A 57 1.63 13.97 1.97
CA ASN A 57 1.90 15.31 2.50
C ASN A 57 1.02 15.64 3.71
N SER A 58 -0.22 15.15 3.71
CA SER A 58 -1.21 15.49 4.74
C SER A 58 -2.25 14.39 4.90
N VAL A 59 -3.00 14.46 6.00
CA VAL A 59 -4.16 13.58 6.24
C VAL A 59 -5.22 13.79 5.16
N GLU A 60 -5.42 15.02 4.71
CA GLU A 60 -6.41 15.36 3.67
C GLU A 60 -6.09 14.65 2.36
N ASP A 61 -4.81 14.62 1.97
CA ASP A 61 -4.37 13.90 0.75
C ASP A 61 -4.59 12.39 0.90
N LEU A 62 -4.30 11.84 2.07
CA LEU A 62 -4.56 10.42 2.34
C LEU A 62 -6.06 10.11 2.27
N LYS A 63 -6.91 10.97 2.84
CA LYS A 63 -8.36 10.78 2.80
C LYS A 63 -8.89 10.83 1.36
N ALA A 64 -8.36 11.73 0.54
CA ALA A 64 -8.71 11.80 -0.88
C ALA A 64 -8.35 10.50 -1.61
N HIS A 65 -7.21 9.89 -1.27
CA HIS A 65 -6.79 8.59 -1.81
C HIS A 65 -7.84 7.49 -1.57
N PHE A 66 -8.45 7.45 -0.40
CA PHE A 66 -9.46 6.44 -0.09
C PHE A 66 -10.69 6.51 -0.98
N GLY A 67 -10.97 7.65 -1.59
CA GLY A 67 -12.10 7.85 -2.51
C GLY A 67 -11.75 7.65 -3.99
N GLU A 68 -10.52 7.35 -4.33
CA GLU A 68 -10.09 7.20 -5.71
C GLU A 68 -10.61 5.89 -6.33
N PRO A 69 -10.97 5.90 -7.64
CA PRO A 69 -11.48 4.69 -8.32
C PRO A 69 -10.51 3.50 -8.26
N HIS A 70 -9.21 3.74 -8.34
CA HIS A 70 -8.22 2.67 -8.29
C HIS A 70 -8.17 1.98 -6.93
N MET A 71 -8.58 2.65 -5.86
CA MET A 71 -8.70 2.04 -4.53
C MET A 71 -9.78 0.95 -4.54
N ALA A 72 -10.95 1.25 -5.09
CA ALA A 72 -12.04 0.28 -5.20
C ALA A 72 -11.66 -0.90 -6.11
N THR A 73 -10.98 -0.62 -7.21
CA THR A 73 -10.50 -1.65 -8.14
C THR A 73 -9.52 -2.60 -7.45
N PHE A 74 -8.58 -2.05 -6.68
CA PHE A 74 -7.61 -2.86 -5.93
C PHE A 74 -8.29 -3.69 -4.85
N GLN A 75 -9.24 -3.12 -4.13
CA GLN A 75 -10.01 -3.84 -3.09
C GLN A 75 -10.77 -5.02 -3.69
N ALA A 76 -11.34 -4.86 -4.89
CA ALA A 76 -12.02 -5.94 -5.59
C ALA A 76 -11.06 -7.07 -5.97
N ALA A 77 -9.87 -6.74 -6.46
CA ALA A 77 -8.83 -7.73 -6.76
C ALA A 77 -8.37 -8.47 -5.49
N MET A 78 -8.21 -7.76 -4.38
CA MET A 78 -7.85 -8.34 -3.10
C MET A 78 -8.93 -9.30 -2.59
N ALA A 79 -10.21 -9.01 -2.83
CA ALA A 79 -11.32 -9.87 -2.42
C ALA A 79 -11.28 -11.23 -3.14
N ASP A 80 -10.81 -11.25 -4.40
CA ASP A 80 -10.65 -12.50 -5.17
C ASP A 80 -9.45 -13.33 -4.70
N HIS A 81 -8.54 -12.74 -3.97
CA HIS A 81 -7.33 -13.37 -3.43
C HIS A 81 -7.15 -12.97 -1.97
N ALA A 82 -8.19 -13.20 -1.17
CA ALA A 82 -8.28 -12.70 0.20
C ALA A 82 -7.10 -13.16 1.07
N PRO A 83 -6.40 -12.23 1.73
CA PRO A 83 -5.29 -12.57 2.61
C PRO A 83 -5.80 -13.19 3.93
N ALA A 84 -4.89 -13.87 4.65
CA ALA A 84 -5.18 -14.38 5.98
C ALA A 84 -5.33 -13.25 7.00
N SER A 85 -4.55 -12.16 6.85
CA SER A 85 -4.65 -11.00 7.72
C SER A 85 -4.18 -9.74 7.01
N LEU A 86 -4.65 -8.60 7.49
CA LEU A 86 -4.27 -7.27 7.04
C LEU A 86 -4.14 -6.38 8.26
N ASP A 87 -2.94 -5.84 8.47
CA ASP A 87 -2.66 -4.89 9.55
C ASP A 87 -2.18 -3.58 8.93
N VAL A 88 -2.93 -2.50 9.13
CA VAL A 88 -2.60 -1.18 8.58
C VAL A 88 -2.43 -0.20 9.74
N LYS A 89 -1.30 0.50 9.75
CA LYS A 89 -1.02 1.52 10.76
C LYS A 89 -0.70 2.85 10.09
N PHE A 90 -1.24 3.91 10.68
CA PHE A 90 -1.10 5.28 10.20
C PHE A 90 -0.30 6.08 11.23
N TYR A 91 0.67 6.85 10.75
CA TYR A 91 1.54 7.64 11.60
C TYR A 91 1.66 9.07 11.08
N GLU A 92 1.56 10.03 11.98
CA GLU A 92 2.02 11.39 11.70
C GLU A 92 3.49 11.46 12.09
N VAL A 93 4.37 11.89 11.17
CA VAL A 93 5.81 11.80 11.35
C VAL A 93 6.51 13.10 10.97
N GLN A 94 7.71 13.25 11.51
CA GLN A 94 8.66 14.28 11.14
C GLN A 94 9.95 13.61 10.70
N GLU A 95 10.41 13.93 9.49
CA GLU A 95 11.68 13.44 9.01
C GLU A 95 12.81 14.10 9.81
N ILE A 96 13.83 13.33 10.15
CA ILE A 96 15.00 13.80 10.88
C ILE A 96 16.26 13.37 10.13
N GLN A 97 17.39 14.01 10.47
CA GLN A 97 18.70 13.74 9.87
C GLN A 97 19.70 13.37 10.98
N PRO A 98 19.64 12.12 11.50
CA PRO A 98 20.48 11.71 12.63
C PRO A 98 21.93 11.38 12.25
N LEU A 99 22.20 11.34 10.93
CA LEU A 99 23.52 10.99 10.40
C LEU A 99 24.19 12.18 9.74
#